data_34dbad0f1f217fae8a57e547f19f0f2a
#
_entry.id   34dbad0f1f217fae8a57e547f19f0f2a
#
_cell.length_a   1.000
_cell.length_b   1.000
_cell.length_c   1.000
_cell.angle_alpha   90.00
_cell.angle_beta   90.00
_cell.angle_gamma   90.00
#
_symmetry.space_group_name_H-M   'P 1'
#
loop_
_entity.id
_entity.type
_entity.pdbx_description
1 polymer ?
#
loop_
_entity_poly.entity_id
_entity_poly.type
_entity_poly.pdbx_seq_one_letter_code
_entity_poly.pdbx_strand_id
1 'polypeptide(L)'
;MKDADALCEQKPGLIHATVVLHGEKGPWSNRPGFDEIGATVSGLFTIEGSSTRPKQPPIVPICDNVVAWLGTTGILAALRRRAIEGGSYRVVVSLTRTVLWFLSLGIFDKAYANATAGSTDEHTYIAPDLFTAETPLGTYQGMTDQIVMSRTPGSFRTVLVPRGSSKPEWLAG
;
A
#
# COMPACT_ATOMS: atom_id res chain seq x y z
N MET A 1 -6.11 4.23 -19.12
CA MET A 1 -6.01 2.98 -18.31
C MET A 1 -6.87 1.94 -19.01
N LYS A 2 -6.36 0.74 -19.28
CA LYS A 2 -7.22 -0.32 -19.86
C LYS A 2 -8.33 -0.63 -18.87
N ASP A 3 -9.54 -0.81 -19.39
CA ASP A 3 -10.69 -1.17 -18.59
C ASP A 3 -10.42 -2.50 -17.86
N ALA A 4 -10.59 -2.51 -16.55
CA ALA A 4 -10.37 -3.70 -15.73
C ALA A 4 -11.28 -4.87 -16.13
N ASP A 5 -12.50 -4.56 -16.57
CA ASP A 5 -13.46 -5.55 -17.01
C ASP A 5 -12.99 -6.20 -18.33
N ALA A 6 -12.52 -5.39 -19.28
CA ALA A 6 -11.93 -5.91 -20.53
C ALA A 6 -10.67 -6.77 -20.28
N LEU A 7 -9.87 -6.46 -19.26
CA LEU A 7 -8.73 -7.31 -18.90
C LEU A 7 -9.18 -8.64 -18.29
N CYS A 8 -10.21 -8.62 -17.46
CA CYS A 8 -10.80 -9.82 -16.87
C CYS A 8 -11.47 -10.73 -17.94
N GLU A 9 -12.04 -10.15 -18.97
CA GLU A 9 -12.56 -10.89 -20.13
C GLU A 9 -11.44 -11.55 -20.95
N GLN A 10 -10.34 -10.82 -21.20
CA GLN A 10 -9.18 -11.35 -21.93
C GLN A 10 -8.46 -12.47 -21.17
N LYS A 11 -8.45 -12.40 -19.84
CA LYS A 11 -7.79 -13.39 -18.97
C LYS A 11 -8.75 -13.86 -17.87
N PRO A 12 -9.58 -14.88 -18.15
CA PRO A 12 -10.43 -15.47 -17.12
C PRO A 12 -9.63 -15.90 -15.89
N GLY A 13 -10.16 -15.62 -14.73
CA GLY A 13 -9.48 -15.88 -13.45
C GLY A 13 -8.49 -14.77 -13.03
N LEU A 14 -8.42 -13.67 -13.77
CA LEU A 14 -7.60 -12.52 -13.38
C LEU A 14 -8.13 -11.88 -12.10
N ILE A 15 -7.20 -11.53 -11.21
CA ILE A 15 -7.47 -10.62 -10.10
C ILE A 15 -6.81 -9.28 -10.44
N HIS A 16 -7.62 -8.29 -10.75
CA HIS A 16 -7.17 -6.95 -11.10
C HIS A 16 -7.21 -6.05 -9.87
N ALA A 17 -6.05 -5.69 -9.35
CA ALA A 17 -5.92 -4.79 -8.21
C ALA A 17 -5.50 -3.38 -8.68
N THR A 18 -6.18 -2.37 -8.16
CA THR A 18 -5.92 -0.96 -8.49
C THR A 18 -5.90 -0.11 -7.23
N VAL A 19 -4.87 0.73 -7.11
CA VAL A 19 -4.82 1.81 -6.14
C VAL A 19 -5.20 3.10 -6.85
N VAL A 20 -6.16 3.83 -6.29
CA VAL A 20 -6.63 5.12 -6.79
C VAL A 20 -6.51 6.18 -5.69
N LEU A 21 -6.37 7.45 -6.07
CA LEU A 21 -6.28 8.52 -5.08
C LEU A 21 -7.62 8.76 -4.37
N HIS A 22 -8.66 9.12 -5.13
CA HIS A 22 -9.95 9.56 -4.56
C HIS A 22 -11.10 8.56 -4.74
N GLY A 23 -10.85 7.40 -5.37
CA GLY A 23 -11.87 6.45 -5.77
C GLY A 23 -12.22 6.54 -7.25
N GLU A 24 -13.10 5.65 -7.71
CA GLU A 24 -13.45 5.52 -9.14
C GLU A 24 -14.64 6.40 -9.57
N LYS A 25 -15.30 7.08 -8.64
CA LYS A 25 -16.49 7.90 -8.90
C LYS A 25 -16.31 9.32 -8.40
N GLY A 26 -17.05 10.24 -8.99
CA GLY A 26 -17.05 11.65 -8.63
C GLY A 26 -16.06 12.50 -9.44
N PRO A 27 -16.06 13.82 -9.23
CA PRO A 27 -15.31 14.76 -10.08
C PRO A 27 -13.80 14.64 -9.96
N TRP A 28 -13.28 13.93 -8.96
CA TRP A 28 -11.85 13.74 -8.72
C TRP A 28 -11.36 12.33 -9.07
N SER A 29 -12.20 11.45 -9.60
CA SER A 29 -11.83 10.06 -9.90
C SER A 29 -10.62 9.91 -10.84
N ASN A 30 -10.42 10.86 -11.76
CA ASN A 30 -9.31 10.85 -12.70
C ASN A 30 -8.11 11.71 -12.26
N ARG A 31 -8.13 12.28 -11.05
CA ARG A 31 -7.00 13.06 -10.57
C ARG A 31 -5.90 12.14 -10.04
N PRO A 32 -4.68 12.26 -10.57
CA PRO A 32 -3.52 11.57 -10.01
C PRO A 32 -3.08 12.23 -8.71
N GLY A 33 -2.32 11.51 -7.91
CA GLY A 33 -1.71 12.04 -6.70
C GLY A 33 -1.01 10.95 -5.92
N PHE A 34 -0.45 11.37 -4.80
CA PHE A 34 0.37 10.57 -3.91
C PHE A 34 -0.18 10.59 -2.48
N ASP A 35 0.52 9.97 -1.57
CA ASP A 35 0.20 9.86 -0.14
C ASP A 35 -0.25 11.20 0.45
N GLU A 36 0.56 12.25 0.29
CA GLU A 36 0.34 13.56 0.90
C GLU A 36 -0.95 14.22 0.43
N ILE A 37 -1.38 13.97 -0.80
CA ILE A 37 -2.63 14.51 -1.32
C ILE A 37 -3.81 13.81 -0.65
N GLY A 38 -3.75 12.48 -0.52
CA GLY A 38 -4.76 11.70 0.21
C GLY A 38 -4.89 12.15 1.66
N ALA A 39 -3.76 12.35 2.33
CA ALA A 39 -3.67 12.84 3.71
C ALA A 39 -4.20 14.27 3.85
N THR A 40 -3.87 15.17 2.90
CA THR A 40 -4.29 16.57 2.93
C THR A 40 -5.80 16.70 2.78
N VAL A 41 -6.40 16.07 1.77
CA VAL A 41 -7.84 16.20 1.49
C VAL A 41 -8.72 15.51 2.54
N SER A 42 -8.18 14.55 3.28
CA SER A 42 -8.87 13.90 4.40
C SER A 42 -8.81 14.69 5.71
N GLY A 43 -8.01 15.76 5.76
CA GLY A 43 -7.82 16.59 6.94
C GLY A 43 -6.75 16.09 7.92
N LEU A 44 -6.02 15.02 7.61
CA LEU A 44 -4.99 14.47 8.49
C LEU A 44 -3.94 15.52 8.90
N PHE A 45 -3.47 16.35 7.96
CA PHE A 45 -2.50 17.40 8.25
C PHE A 45 -3.03 18.49 9.19
N THR A 46 -4.35 18.71 9.19
CA THR A 46 -5.00 19.63 10.13
C THR A 46 -5.06 19.05 11.54
N ILE A 47 -5.28 17.75 11.65
CA ILE A 47 -5.28 17.02 12.92
C ILE A 47 -3.89 17.02 13.54
N GLU A 48 -2.84 16.75 12.76
CA GLU A 48 -1.45 16.79 13.22
C GLU A 48 -0.99 18.21 13.59
N GLY A 49 -1.39 19.19 12.82
CA GLY A 49 -1.12 20.60 13.05
C GLY A 49 -2.30 21.36 13.65
N SER A 50 -2.81 22.27 12.85
CA SER A 50 -4.05 23.03 13.10
C SER A 50 -4.64 23.49 11.76
N SER A 51 -5.85 24.07 11.79
CA SER A 51 -6.49 24.64 10.60
C SER A 51 -5.70 25.78 9.94
N THR A 52 -4.89 26.50 10.72
CA THR A 52 -4.06 27.63 10.24
C THR A 52 -2.60 27.22 9.98
N ARG A 53 -2.16 26.11 10.55
CA ARG A 53 -0.80 25.57 10.41
C ARG A 53 -0.84 24.05 10.31
N PRO A 54 -1.31 23.50 9.19
CA PRO A 54 -1.31 22.06 8.98
C PRO A 54 0.12 21.51 9.01
N LYS A 55 0.29 20.30 9.53
CA LYS A 55 1.58 19.62 9.62
C LYS A 55 1.47 18.24 9.04
N GLN A 56 2.53 17.82 8.37
CA GLN A 56 2.67 16.43 7.95
C GLN A 56 2.92 15.54 9.18
N PRO A 57 2.30 14.36 9.27
CA PRO A 57 2.61 13.40 10.32
C PRO A 57 4.10 13.02 10.31
N PRO A 58 4.67 12.67 11.46
CA PRO A 58 6.07 12.23 11.52
C PRO A 58 6.32 10.92 10.77
N ILE A 59 5.30 10.09 10.60
CA ILE A 59 5.37 8.85 9.83
C ILE A 59 4.82 9.11 8.42
N VAL A 60 5.71 9.10 7.45
CA VAL A 60 5.39 9.30 6.02
C VAL A 60 6.10 8.20 5.22
N PRO A 61 5.45 7.59 4.27
CA PRO A 61 4.06 7.67 3.79
C PRO A 61 3.12 6.69 4.53
N ILE A 62 2.26 7.17 5.41
CA ILE A 62 1.35 6.30 6.18
C ILE A 62 0.22 5.73 5.30
N CYS A 63 -0.30 6.54 4.39
CA CYS A 63 -1.43 6.14 3.53
C CYS A 63 -1.00 5.02 2.57
N ASP A 64 0.18 5.14 1.97
CA ASP A 64 0.73 4.14 1.06
C ASP A 64 0.94 2.80 1.75
N ASN A 65 1.47 2.80 2.99
CA ASN A 65 1.65 1.57 3.76
C ASN A 65 0.31 0.90 4.10
N VAL A 66 -0.67 1.67 4.58
CA VAL A 66 -1.98 1.12 4.95
C VAL A 66 -2.75 0.66 3.71
N VAL A 67 -2.68 1.40 2.60
CA VAL A 67 -3.31 1.00 1.32
C VAL A 67 -2.69 -0.28 0.77
N ALA A 68 -1.39 -0.48 0.94
CA ALA A 68 -0.72 -1.71 0.53
C ALA A 68 -1.23 -2.93 1.32
N TRP A 69 -1.40 -2.80 2.63
CA TRP A 69 -1.95 -3.87 3.47
C TRP A 69 -3.41 -4.18 3.17
N LEU A 70 -4.25 -3.15 3.01
CA LEU A 70 -5.66 -3.34 2.62
C LEU A 70 -5.79 -3.93 1.23
N GLY A 71 -4.97 -3.49 0.28
CA GLY A 71 -4.91 -4.04 -1.07
C GLY A 71 -4.50 -5.51 -1.07
N THR A 72 -3.47 -5.86 -0.32
CA THR A 72 -3.02 -7.25 -0.14
C THR A 72 -4.12 -8.11 0.47
N THR A 73 -4.78 -7.62 1.52
CA THR A 73 -5.92 -8.32 2.14
C THR A 73 -7.04 -8.55 1.14
N GLY A 74 -7.36 -7.54 0.33
CA GLY A 74 -8.35 -7.66 -0.74
C GLY A 74 -7.97 -8.68 -1.81
N ILE A 75 -6.69 -8.72 -2.21
CA ILE A 75 -6.17 -9.70 -3.17
C ILE A 75 -6.24 -11.12 -2.59
N LEU A 76 -5.85 -11.33 -1.34
CA LEU A 76 -5.93 -12.63 -0.68
C LEU A 76 -7.38 -13.11 -0.55
N ALA A 77 -8.30 -12.22 -0.20
CA ALA A 77 -9.73 -12.52 -0.19
C ALA A 77 -10.25 -12.92 -1.58
N ALA A 78 -9.85 -12.20 -2.61
CA ALA A 78 -10.19 -12.51 -4.00
C ALA A 78 -9.58 -13.85 -4.47
N LEU A 79 -8.34 -14.15 -4.09
CA LEU A 79 -7.70 -15.45 -4.36
C LEU A 79 -8.47 -16.61 -3.72
N ARG A 80 -8.86 -16.46 -2.45
CA ARG A 80 -9.68 -17.45 -1.75
C ARG A 80 -11.03 -17.65 -2.42
N ARG A 81 -11.73 -16.57 -2.78
CA ARG A 81 -13.00 -16.64 -3.49
C ARG A 81 -12.85 -17.30 -4.85
N ARG A 82 -11.84 -16.93 -5.62
CA ARG A 82 -11.54 -17.54 -6.92
C ARG A 82 -11.31 -19.05 -6.80
N ALA A 83 -10.66 -19.51 -5.75
CA ALA A 83 -10.42 -20.93 -5.53
C ALA A 83 -11.71 -21.72 -5.23
N ILE A 84 -12.73 -21.08 -4.64
CA ILE A 84 -14.00 -21.71 -4.24
C ILE A 84 -15.07 -21.52 -5.31
N GLU A 85 -15.20 -20.29 -5.84
CA GLU A 85 -16.32 -19.85 -6.68
C GLU A 85 -15.91 -19.72 -8.17
N GLY A 86 -14.59 -19.71 -8.46
CA GLY A 86 -14.08 -19.37 -9.78
C GLY A 86 -14.19 -17.88 -10.08
N GLY A 87 -14.09 -17.51 -11.37
CA GLY A 87 -14.31 -16.16 -11.85
C GLY A 87 -13.13 -15.21 -11.69
N SER A 88 -13.30 -13.99 -12.17
CA SER A 88 -12.35 -12.88 -12.08
C SER A 88 -12.80 -11.86 -11.05
N TYR A 89 -11.87 -11.15 -10.44
CA TYR A 89 -12.17 -10.22 -9.36
C TYR A 89 -11.46 -8.88 -9.54
N ARG A 90 -12.12 -7.82 -9.13
CA ARG A 90 -11.53 -6.48 -9.01
C ARG A 90 -11.33 -6.11 -7.55
N VAL A 91 -10.15 -5.63 -7.24
CA VAL A 91 -9.80 -5.06 -5.92
C VAL A 91 -9.44 -3.59 -6.13
N VAL A 92 -10.17 -2.70 -5.50
CA VAL A 92 -9.91 -1.26 -5.60
C VAL A 92 -9.70 -0.70 -4.21
N VAL A 93 -8.57 -0.04 -4.00
CA VAL A 93 -8.24 0.65 -2.75
C VAL A 93 -7.98 2.12 -3.05
N SER A 94 -8.48 3.01 -2.21
CA SER A 94 -8.32 4.45 -2.38
C SER A 94 -7.51 5.04 -1.23
N LEU A 95 -6.48 5.81 -1.56
CA LEU A 95 -5.65 6.52 -0.57
C LEU A 95 -6.52 7.39 0.35
N THR A 96 -7.35 8.25 -0.21
CA THR A 96 -8.23 9.13 0.58
C THR A 96 -9.20 8.35 1.48
N ARG A 97 -9.83 7.28 0.97
CA ARG A 97 -10.76 6.47 1.77
C ARG A 97 -10.03 5.71 2.87
N THR A 98 -8.83 5.27 2.62
CA THR A 98 -7.98 4.59 3.62
C THR A 98 -7.69 5.51 4.79
N VAL A 99 -7.34 6.79 4.52
CA VAL A 99 -7.13 7.76 5.60
C VAL A 99 -8.43 8.01 6.38
N LEU A 100 -9.55 8.21 5.69
CA LEU A 100 -10.83 8.41 6.37
C LEU A 100 -11.23 7.19 7.22
N TRP A 101 -10.98 5.98 6.73
CA TRP A 101 -11.16 4.77 7.52
C TRP A 101 -10.25 4.75 8.75
N PHE A 102 -8.98 5.03 8.57
CA PHE A 102 -8.00 5.11 9.67
C PHE A 102 -8.45 6.11 10.74
N LEU A 103 -8.84 7.32 10.34
CA LEU A 103 -9.34 8.34 11.27
C LEU A 103 -10.65 7.92 11.98
N SER A 104 -11.47 7.09 11.33
CA SER A 104 -12.71 6.58 11.94
C SER A 104 -12.47 5.57 13.08
N LEU A 105 -11.29 5.02 13.21
CA LEU A 105 -10.91 4.13 14.32
C LEU A 105 -10.76 4.88 15.64
N GLY A 106 -10.64 6.19 15.58
CA GLY A 106 -10.48 7.09 16.71
C GLY A 106 -9.22 7.93 16.62
N ILE A 107 -9.23 9.04 17.33
CA ILE A 107 -8.11 9.98 17.43
C ILE A 107 -7.85 10.19 18.90
N PHE A 108 -6.61 9.94 19.33
CA PHE A 108 -6.22 10.22 20.70
C PHE A 108 -6.22 11.72 21.01
N ASP A 109 -6.49 12.08 22.23
CA ASP A 109 -6.26 13.44 22.72
C ASP A 109 -4.81 13.86 22.45
N LYS A 110 -4.61 15.08 21.97
CA LYS A 110 -3.30 15.54 21.53
C LYS A 110 -2.31 15.69 22.66
N ALA A 111 -2.76 16.05 23.87
CA ALA A 111 -1.89 16.15 25.03
C ALA A 111 -1.42 14.75 25.47
N TYR A 112 -2.33 13.78 25.47
CA TYR A 112 -2.00 12.38 25.73
C TYR A 112 -1.02 11.84 24.67
N ALA A 113 -1.32 12.04 23.40
CA ALA A 113 -0.45 11.58 22.31
C ALA A 113 0.96 12.18 22.41
N ASN A 114 1.08 13.47 22.70
CA ASN A 114 2.37 14.14 22.86
C ASN A 114 3.14 13.68 24.11
N ALA A 115 2.45 13.31 25.18
CA ALA A 115 3.08 12.80 26.39
C ALA A 115 3.60 11.37 26.22
N THR A 116 2.93 10.57 25.38
CA THR A 116 3.24 9.15 25.15
C THR A 116 4.19 8.96 23.96
N ALA A 117 3.98 9.70 22.88
CA ALA A 117 4.80 9.63 21.68
C ALA A 117 6.24 10.13 21.98
N GLY A 118 7.19 9.24 21.95
CA GLY A 118 8.60 9.54 22.20
C GLY A 118 9.10 9.10 23.57
N SER A 119 8.28 8.41 24.38
CA SER A 119 8.83 7.65 25.50
C SER A 119 9.73 6.55 24.93
N THR A 120 10.99 6.55 25.36
CA THR A 120 12.00 5.57 24.92
C THR A 120 11.66 4.15 25.38
N ASP A 121 10.73 4.01 26.32
CA ASP A 121 10.38 2.73 26.92
C ASP A 121 9.41 1.89 26.08
N GLU A 122 8.64 2.54 25.19
CA GLU A 122 7.61 1.87 24.39
C GLU A 122 8.00 1.65 22.91
N HIS A 123 9.04 2.31 22.41
CA HIS A 123 9.44 2.27 21.00
C HIS A 123 10.92 1.94 20.84
N THR A 124 11.27 0.69 21.10
CA THR A 124 12.61 0.21 20.75
C THR A 124 12.70 0.03 19.22
N TYR A 125 13.61 0.77 18.59
CA TYR A 125 13.93 0.54 17.19
C TYR A 125 14.58 -0.84 17.05
N ILE A 126 13.94 -1.70 16.27
CA ILE A 126 14.51 -3.00 15.88
C ILE A 126 15.13 -2.82 14.50
N ALA A 127 16.45 -2.99 14.42
CA ALA A 127 17.11 -2.94 13.13
C ALA A 127 16.57 -4.05 12.20
N PRO A 128 16.23 -3.72 10.96
CA PRO A 128 15.76 -4.73 10.02
C PRO A 128 16.88 -5.69 9.63
N ASP A 129 16.54 -6.94 9.39
CA ASP A 129 17.45 -7.88 8.74
C ASP A 129 17.69 -7.46 7.29
N LEU A 130 18.94 -7.49 6.89
CA LEU A 130 19.37 -7.06 5.57
C LEU A 130 19.88 -8.26 4.76
N PHE A 131 19.74 -8.17 3.43
CA PHE A 131 20.38 -9.07 2.49
C PHE A 131 21.15 -8.27 1.44
N THR A 132 22.15 -8.92 0.84
CA THR A 132 22.92 -8.35 -0.27
C THR A 132 22.77 -9.24 -1.50
N ALA A 133 22.61 -8.65 -2.67
CA ALA A 133 22.51 -9.35 -3.94
C ALA A 133 23.24 -8.61 -5.07
N GLU A 134 23.85 -9.37 -5.96
CA GLU A 134 24.37 -8.84 -7.22
C GLU A 134 23.24 -8.71 -8.23
N THR A 135 23.12 -7.54 -8.86
CA THR A 135 22.06 -7.22 -9.80
C THR A 135 22.63 -6.59 -11.08
N PRO A 136 21.88 -6.53 -12.17
CA PRO A 136 22.31 -5.81 -13.38
C PRO A 136 22.60 -4.31 -13.16
N LEU A 137 22.19 -3.75 -12.03
CA LEU A 137 22.44 -2.35 -11.63
C LEU A 137 23.57 -2.22 -10.60
N GLY A 138 24.28 -3.30 -10.31
CA GLY A 138 25.33 -3.38 -9.29
C GLY A 138 24.88 -4.06 -8.01
N THR A 139 25.75 -4.06 -7.02
CA THR A 139 25.46 -4.64 -5.70
C THR A 139 24.35 -3.88 -5.01
N TYR A 140 23.31 -4.58 -4.60
CA TYR A 140 22.13 -4.05 -3.91
C TYR A 140 22.06 -4.59 -2.49
N GLN A 141 21.79 -3.72 -1.54
CA GLN A 141 21.45 -4.09 -0.18
C GLN A 141 19.99 -3.72 0.08
N GLY A 142 19.19 -4.68 0.53
CA GLY A 142 17.78 -4.53 0.82
C GLY A 142 17.40 -5.13 2.16
N MET A 143 16.19 -4.79 2.62
CA MET A 143 15.59 -5.44 3.79
C MET A 143 15.00 -6.78 3.40
N THR A 144 15.11 -7.76 4.30
CA THR A 144 14.41 -9.04 4.16
C THR A 144 12.90 -8.87 4.31
N ASP A 145 12.16 -9.93 4.00
CA ASP A 145 10.71 -9.92 4.22
C ASP A 145 10.37 -9.67 5.70
N GLN A 146 9.53 -8.66 5.92
CA GLN A 146 9.05 -8.31 7.26
C GLN A 146 8.03 -9.33 7.82
N ILE A 147 7.43 -10.13 6.92
CA ILE A 147 6.46 -11.16 7.30
C ILE A 147 7.15 -12.52 7.21
N VAL A 148 7.47 -13.08 8.37
CA VAL A 148 8.09 -14.41 8.46
C VAL A 148 7.02 -15.49 8.47
N MET A 149 7.02 -16.33 7.43
CA MET A 149 6.11 -17.46 7.31
C MET A 149 6.88 -18.78 7.37
N SER A 150 6.50 -19.65 8.30
CA SER A 150 7.22 -20.91 8.55
C SER A 150 7.14 -21.92 7.39
N ARG A 151 6.07 -21.90 6.61
CA ARG A 151 5.84 -22.88 5.51
C ARG A 151 6.07 -22.31 4.12
N THR A 152 5.93 -21.02 3.96
CA THR A 152 6.07 -20.30 2.70
C THR A 152 6.89 -19.03 2.91
N PRO A 153 8.18 -19.15 3.27
CA PRO A 153 9.03 -17.98 3.47
C PRO A 153 9.09 -17.14 2.20
N GLY A 154 9.10 -15.84 2.36
CA GLY A 154 9.26 -14.91 1.25
C GLY A 154 10.65 -15.03 0.63
N SER A 155 10.74 -14.87 -0.68
CA SER A 155 12.02 -14.82 -1.41
C SER A 155 11.90 -13.98 -2.67
N PHE A 156 12.99 -13.34 -3.05
CA PHE A 156 13.09 -12.61 -4.30
C PHE A 156 13.75 -13.47 -5.36
N ARG A 157 13.00 -13.93 -6.37
CA ARG A 157 13.59 -14.59 -7.54
C ARG A 157 14.44 -13.61 -8.34
N THR A 158 14.00 -12.36 -8.44
CA THR A 158 14.70 -11.27 -9.12
C THR A 158 14.64 -10.05 -8.19
N VAL A 159 15.76 -9.65 -7.68
CA VAL A 159 15.84 -8.60 -6.65
C VAL A 159 15.62 -7.21 -7.26
N LEU A 160 16.35 -6.90 -8.32
CA LEU A 160 16.31 -5.59 -8.97
C LEU A 160 16.66 -5.72 -10.44
N VAL A 161 15.88 -5.04 -11.29
CA VAL A 161 16.11 -4.98 -12.73
C VAL A 161 16.00 -3.54 -13.24
N PRO A 162 16.62 -3.20 -14.37
CA PRO A 162 16.43 -1.88 -14.96
C PRO A 162 14.98 -1.58 -15.25
N ARG A 163 14.57 -0.33 -15.06
CA ARG A 163 13.22 0.12 -15.37
C ARG A 163 12.89 -0.14 -16.83
N GLY A 164 11.73 -0.74 -17.10
CA GLY A 164 11.25 -1.04 -18.46
C GLY A 164 11.88 -2.30 -19.08
N SER A 165 12.65 -3.11 -18.34
CA SER A 165 13.24 -4.35 -18.86
C SER A 165 12.25 -5.49 -19.08
N SER A 166 11.06 -5.43 -18.46
CA SER A 166 10.02 -6.42 -18.64
C SER A 166 9.10 -6.05 -19.82
N LYS A 167 8.73 -7.05 -20.61
CA LYS A 167 7.76 -6.87 -21.69
C LYS A 167 6.33 -6.98 -21.14
N PRO A 168 5.35 -6.27 -21.74
CA PRO A 168 3.94 -6.34 -21.35
C PRO A 168 3.25 -7.59 -21.94
N GLU A 169 3.74 -8.75 -21.55
CA GLU A 169 3.28 -10.06 -22.03
C GLU A 169 2.75 -10.88 -20.83
N TRP A 170 1.74 -11.70 -21.09
CA TRP A 170 1.32 -12.69 -20.08
C TRP A 170 2.39 -13.77 -19.95
N LEU A 171 2.75 -14.09 -18.73
CA LEU A 171 3.66 -15.23 -18.49
C LEU A 171 2.97 -16.52 -18.93
N ALA A 172 3.74 -17.41 -19.57
CA ALA A 172 3.28 -18.76 -19.83
C ALA A 172 2.94 -19.43 -18.49
N GLY A 173 1.77 -20.06 -18.41
CA GLY A 173 1.28 -20.78 -17.25
C GLY A 173 1.99 -22.11 -17.05
#